data_6e98fdb45f2f64c69336afff6e78bc9c
#
_entry.id   6e98fdb45f2f64c69336afff6e78bc9c
#
_cell.length_a   1.000
_cell.length_b   1.000
_cell.length_c   1.000
_cell.angle_alpha   90.00
_cell.angle_beta   90.00
_cell.angle_gamma   90.00
#
_symmetry.space_group_name_H-M   'P 1'
#
loop_
_entity.id
_entity.type
_entity.pdbx_description
1 polymer ?
#
loop_
_entity_poly.entity_id
_entity_poly.type
_entity_poly.pdbx_seq_one_letter_code
_entity_poly.pdbx_strand_id
1 'polypeptide(L)'
;MEGRMKGSQTQRARAFTLVEILIVVVLLGVLAAIVIPTFCNGATRARETTLLMNLNLLRRYIPVYTAQHLEVPPGYPDGDPAAAPTEQAFVDQGTMSSTKYGQTAPRGTPGFPLGPYLSNIPPNPFNKLATVEILADNAAFPADGDDSHGWICKPATGEIRPDSAGIDTVGRRYYDY
;
A
#
# COMPACT_ATOMS: atom_id res chain seq x y z
N MET A 1 -32.38 63.50 -45.32
CA MET A 1 -31.60 62.25 -45.18
C MET A 1 -30.54 62.49 -44.13
N GLU A 2 -30.83 62.06 -42.91
CA GLU A 2 -30.01 62.36 -41.72
C GLU A 2 -29.18 61.09 -41.42
N GLY A 3 -27.87 61.16 -41.59
CA GLY A 3 -26.91 60.07 -41.32
C GLY A 3 -26.51 60.09 -39.85
N ARG A 4 -27.05 59.16 -39.04
CA ARG A 4 -26.73 59.00 -37.63
C ARG A 4 -25.39 58.28 -37.48
N MET A 5 -24.35 59.04 -37.11
CA MET A 5 -23.04 58.48 -36.69
C MET A 5 -23.17 57.71 -35.40
N LYS A 6 -22.92 56.38 -35.42
CA LYS A 6 -22.77 55.55 -34.23
C LYS A 6 -21.36 55.84 -33.61
N GLY A 7 -21.35 56.50 -32.46
CA GLY A 7 -20.14 56.63 -31.72
C GLY A 7 -19.65 55.29 -31.16
N SER A 8 -18.47 54.87 -31.60
CA SER A 8 -17.76 53.71 -31.05
C SER A 8 -17.25 54.03 -29.65
N GLN A 9 -17.83 53.44 -28.63
CA GLN A 9 -17.30 53.50 -27.28
C GLN A 9 -16.07 52.59 -27.17
N THR A 10 -14.90 53.15 -27.17
CA THR A 10 -13.64 52.47 -26.82
C THR A 10 -13.66 52.12 -25.33
N GLN A 11 -13.90 50.85 -25.01
CA GLN A 11 -13.68 50.30 -23.67
C GLN A 11 -12.20 50.45 -23.32
N ARG A 12 -11.86 51.29 -22.35
CA ARG A 12 -10.51 51.37 -21.79
C ARG A 12 -10.19 50.05 -21.07
N ALA A 13 -9.37 49.23 -21.67
CA ALA A 13 -8.75 48.10 -21.00
C ALA A 13 -7.94 48.62 -19.80
N ARG A 14 -8.28 48.19 -18.60
CA ARG A 14 -7.50 48.45 -17.40
C ARG A 14 -6.19 47.66 -17.51
N ALA A 15 -5.07 48.33 -17.67
CA ALA A 15 -3.76 47.72 -17.61
C ALA A 15 -3.38 47.48 -16.15
N PHE A 16 -2.94 46.27 -15.83
CA PHE A 16 -2.41 45.94 -14.50
C PHE A 16 -1.10 46.71 -14.25
N THR A 17 -0.93 47.16 -13.03
CA THR A 17 0.31 47.81 -12.60
C THR A 17 1.35 46.77 -12.21
N LEU A 18 2.63 47.06 -12.42
CA LEU A 18 3.74 46.18 -12.03
C LEU A 18 3.71 45.91 -10.51
N VAL A 19 3.31 46.89 -9.71
CA VAL A 19 3.19 46.79 -8.24
C VAL A 19 2.06 45.82 -7.85
N GLU A 20 0.94 45.84 -8.56
CA GLU A 20 -0.20 44.95 -8.29
C GLU A 20 0.18 43.48 -8.51
N ILE A 21 0.90 43.19 -9.60
CA ILE A 21 1.42 41.82 -9.84
C ILE A 21 2.49 41.46 -8.80
N LEU A 22 3.37 42.40 -8.42
CA LEU A 22 4.40 42.17 -7.40
C LEU A 22 3.78 41.75 -6.06
N ILE A 23 2.76 42.48 -5.61
CA ILE A 23 2.06 42.17 -4.34
C ILE A 23 1.42 40.78 -4.41
N VAL A 24 0.77 40.44 -5.52
CA VAL A 24 0.13 39.11 -5.72
C VAL A 24 1.15 37.98 -5.65
N VAL A 25 2.30 38.09 -6.35
CA VAL A 25 3.31 37.00 -6.30
C VAL A 25 3.97 36.86 -4.94
N VAL A 26 4.17 37.98 -4.21
CA VAL A 26 4.68 37.96 -2.82
C VAL A 26 3.70 37.25 -1.90
N LEU A 27 2.40 37.56 -1.96
CA LEU A 27 1.37 36.91 -1.16
C LEU A 27 1.23 35.44 -1.49
N LEU A 28 1.27 35.07 -2.78
CA LEU A 28 1.28 33.66 -3.21
C LEU A 28 2.52 32.92 -2.71
N GLY A 29 3.69 33.56 -2.72
CA GLY A 29 4.93 32.98 -2.19
C GLY A 29 4.86 32.68 -0.70
N VAL A 30 4.30 33.60 0.10
CA VAL A 30 4.11 33.38 1.55
C VAL A 30 3.11 32.26 1.81
N LEU A 31 1.98 32.24 1.10
CA LEU A 31 0.99 31.16 1.22
C LEU A 31 1.58 29.79 0.84
N ALA A 32 2.33 29.72 -0.27
CA ALA A 32 2.99 28.50 -0.69
C ALA A 32 4.00 27.97 0.34
N ALA A 33 4.77 28.86 0.97
CA ALA A 33 5.75 28.48 2.00
C ALA A 33 5.14 27.79 3.22
N ILE A 34 3.90 28.13 3.59
CA ILE A 34 3.17 27.52 4.72
C ILE A 34 2.47 26.22 4.30
N VAL A 35 1.88 26.22 3.11
CA VAL A 35 1.01 25.13 2.64
C VAL A 35 1.79 23.91 2.22
N ILE A 36 2.91 24.08 1.49
CA ILE A 36 3.70 22.96 0.95
C ILE A 36 4.17 21.97 2.04
N PRO A 37 4.83 22.37 3.15
CA PRO A 37 5.29 21.44 4.17
C PRO A 37 4.15 20.69 4.86
N THR A 38 2.98 21.29 5.00
CA THR A 38 1.81 20.64 5.61
C THR A 38 1.28 19.49 4.76
N PHE A 39 1.25 19.65 3.44
CA PHE A 39 0.82 18.59 2.53
C PHE A 39 1.79 17.41 2.48
N CYS A 40 3.10 17.65 2.49
CA CYS A 40 4.11 16.60 2.50
C CYS A 40 3.98 15.69 3.72
N ASN A 41 3.82 16.26 4.92
CA ASN A 41 3.63 15.51 6.15
C ASN A 41 2.31 14.71 6.15
N GLY A 42 1.23 15.28 5.61
CA GLY A 42 -0.06 14.62 5.48
C GLY A 42 0.00 13.37 4.58
N ALA A 43 0.70 13.46 3.45
CA ALA A 43 0.85 12.35 2.52
C ALA A 43 1.68 11.19 3.12
N THR A 44 2.73 11.49 3.87
CA THR A 44 3.54 10.48 4.57
C THR A 44 2.71 9.75 5.64
N ARG A 45 2.00 10.49 6.49
CA ARG A 45 1.11 9.89 7.50
C ARG A 45 0.00 9.03 6.90
N ALA A 46 -0.55 9.43 5.76
CA ALA A 46 -1.53 8.62 5.04
C ALA A 46 -0.93 7.28 4.57
N ARG A 47 0.31 7.29 4.07
CA ARG A 47 1.03 6.05 3.69
C ARG A 47 1.33 5.18 4.91
N GLU A 48 1.77 5.75 6.03
CA GLU A 48 2.00 5.03 7.30
C GLU A 48 0.71 4.34 7.78
N THR A 49 -0.41 5.05 7.77
CA THR A 49 -1.71 4.48 8.11
C THR A 49 -2.10 3.33 7.17
N THR A 50 -1.90 3.50 5.86
CA THR A 50 -2.17 2.47 4.87
C THR A 50 -1.28 1.25 5.07
N LEU A 51 0.01 1.44 5.39
CA LEU A 51 0.94 0.36 5.71
C LEU A 51 0.43 -0.49 6.87
N LEU A 52 0.04 0.15 7.98
CA LEU A 52 -0.51 -0.52 9.15
C LEU A 52 -1.82 -1.27 8.85
N MET A 53 -2.71 -0.67 8.05
CA MET A 53 -3.97 -1.33 7.65
C MET A 53 -3.68 -2.59 6.82
N ASN A 54 -2.80 -2.50 5.83
CA ASN A 54 -2.44 -3.60 4.96
C ASN A 54 -1.70 -4.71 5.72
N LEU A 55 -0.78 -4.34 6.61
CA LEU A 55 -0.08 -5.28 7.48
C LEU A 55 -1.03 -6.01 8.42
N ASN A 56 -1.97 -5.30 9.04
CA ASN A 56 -2.99 -5.90 9.89
C ASN A 56 -3.93 -6.84 9.13
N LEU A 57 -4.23 -6.55 7.86
CA LEU A 57 -4.99 -7.44 7.00
C LEU A 57 -4.25 -8.77 6.80
N LEU A 58 -2.96 -8.71 6.47
CA LEU A 58 -2.12 -9.90 6.31
C LEU A 58 -1.94 -10.68 7.63
N ARG A 59 -1.74 -9.96 8.75
CA ARG A 59 -1.65 -10.55 10.09
C ARG A 59 -2.94 -11.22 10.57
N ARG A 60 -4.09 -10.85 10.02
CA ARG A 60 -5.38 -11.53 10.27
C ARG A 60 -5.56 -12.75 9.37
N TYR A 61 -5.13 -12.66 8.13
CA TYR A 61 -5.22 -13.75 7.18
C TYR A 61 -4.50 -15.00 7.70
N ILE A 62 -3.25 -14.86 8.14
CA ILE A 62 -2.40 -15.99 8.55
C ILE A 62 -3.08 -16.86 9.62
N PRO A 63 -3.48 -16.36 10.80
CA PRO A 63 -4.08 -17.20 11.84
C PRO A 63 -5.47 -17.74 11.46
N VAL A 64 -6.26 -16.98 10.68
CA VAL A 64 -7.57 -17.47 10.22
C VAL A 64 -7.40 -18.65 9.27
N TYR A 65 -6.46 -18.55 8.33
CA TYR A 65 -6.12 -19.67 7.44
C TYR A 65 -5.63 -20.87 8.26
N THR A 66 -4.64 -20.68 9.12
CA THR A 66 -4.03 -21.73 9.96
C THR A 66 -5.08 -22.52 10.75
N ALA A 67 -6.00 -21.83 11.43
CA ALA A 67 -7.06 -22.46 12.20
C ALA A 67 -8.04 -23.33 11.37
N GLN A 68 -8.18 -23.03 10.07
CA GLN A 68 -9.06 -23.77 9.16
C GLN A 68 -8.32 -24.87 8.37
N HIS A 69 -7.00 -24.93 8.43
CA HIS A 69 -6.14 -25.81 7.62
C HIS A 69 -5.25 -26.70 8.49
N LEU A 70 -5.85 -27.36 9.49
CA LEU A 70 -5.18 -28.34 10.35
C LEU A 70 -3.92 -27.79 11.05
N GLU A 71 -3.95 -26.50 11.45
CA GLU A 71 -2.84 -25.77 12.08
C GLU A 71 -1.61 -25.59 11.16
N VAL A 72 -1.75 -25.79 9.83
CA VAL A 72 -0.69 -25.51 8.86
C VAL A 72 -0.83 -24.06 8.38
N PRO A 73 0.19 -23.20 8.57
CA PRO A 73 0.17 -21.82 8.09
C PRO A 73 0.15 -21.73 6.57
N PRO A 74 -0.28 -20.58 6.00
CA PRO A 74 -0.20 -20.38 4.55
C PRO A 74 1.26 -20.22 4.10
N GLY A 75 1.54 -20.69 2.88
CA GLY A 75 2.86 -20.68 2.26
C GLY A 75 3.40 -22.06 1.93
N TYR A 76 2.89 -23.10 2.59
CA TYR A 76 3.28 -24.48 2.30
C TYR A 76 2.45 -25.04 1.14
N PRO A 77 3.09 -25.45 0.01
CA PRO A 77 2.40 -26.03 -1.14
C PRO A 77 1.49 -27.20 -0.74
N ASP A 78 0.26 -27.19 -1.23
CA ASP A 78 -0.76 -28.22 -0.93
C ASP A 78 -0.97 -28.48 0.58
N GLY A 79 -0.56 -27.55 1.44
CA GLY A 79 -0.64 -27.68 2.89
C GLY A 79 0.30 -28.74 3.48
N ASP A 80 1.36 -29.10 2.79
CA ASP A 80 2.40 -30.04 3.29
C ASP A 80 3.46 -29.24 4.08
N PRO A 81 3.51 -29.34 5.43
CA PRO A 81 4.49 -28.64 6.23
C PRO A 81 5.93 -29.17 6.07
N ALA A 82 6.12 -30.30 5.40
CA ALA A 82 7.45 -30.83 5.06
C ALA A 82 8.00 -30.23 3.76
N ALA A 83 7.15 -29.62 2.94
CA ALA A 83 7.58 -28.91 1.74
C ALA A 83 8.22 -27.55 2.08
N ALA A 84 9.14 -27.10 1.24
CA ALA A 84 9.66 -25.74 1.37
C ALA A 84 8.54 -24.71 1.09
N PRO A 85 8.34 -23.70 1.95
CA PRO A 85 7.33 -22.69 1.74
C PRO A 85 7.65 -21.80 0.54
N THR A 86 6.60 -21.34 -0.17
CA THR A 86 6.73 -20.56 -1.39
C THR A 86 5.78 -19.37 -1.41
N GLU A 87 6.16 -18.29 -2.11
CA GLU A 87 5.30 -17.13 -2.36
C GLU A 87 4.01 -17.55 -3.08
N GLN A 88 4.12 -18.36 -4.11
CA GLN A 88 2.96 -18.79 -4.89
C GLN A 88 1.92 -19.50 -4.00
N ALA A 89 2.34 -20.41 -3.14
CA ALA A 89 1.43 -21.08 -2.21
C ALA A 89 0.79 -20.07 -1.23
N PHE A 90 1.55 -19.12 -0.69
CA PHE A 90 1.03 -18.10 0.21
C PHE A 90 -0.04 -17.23 -0.48
N VAL A 91 0.21 -16.83 -1.72
CA VAL A 91 -0.71 -16.00 -2.51
C VAL A 91 -1.98 -16.79 -2.88
N ASP A 92 -1.83 -18.00 -3.43
CA ASP A 92 -2.96 -18.82 -3.86
C ASP A 92 -3.86 -19.21 -2.68
N GLN A 93 -3.28 -19.61 -1.58
CA GLN A 93 -3.99 -19.95 -0.35
C GLN A 93 -4.72 -18.75 0.26
N GLY A 94 -4.22 -17.53 0.02
CA GLY A 94 -4.89 -16.30 0.42
C GLY A 94 -6.03 -15.88 -0.50
N THR A 95 -5.85 -16.02 -1.81
CA THR A 95 -6.71 -15.38 -2.82
C THR A 95 -7.64 -16.32 -3.57
N MET A 96 -7.44 -17.63 -3.44
CA MET A 96 -8.27 -18.66 -4.07
C MET A 96 -9.15 -19.40 -3.04
N SER A 97 -10.04 -20.25 -3.52
CA SER A 97 -10.74 -21.21 -2.66
C SER A 97 -9.82 -22.38 -2.30
N SER A 98 -10.00 -22.96 -1.13
CA SER A 98 -9.16 -24.06 -0.65
C SER A 98 -9.94 -25.20 0.01
N THR A 99 -9.29 -26.36 0.08
CA THR A 99 -9.71 -27.47 0.94
C THR A 99 -9.09 -27.31 2.32
N LYS A 100 -9.59 -28.02 3.32
CA LYS A 100 -8.99 -28.06 4.66
C LYS A 100 -7.53 -28.59 4.68
N TYR A 101 -7.10 -29.22 3.60
CA TYR A 101 -5.73 -29.73 3.43
C TYR A 101 -4.80 -28.75 2.72
N GLY A 102 -5.25 -27.50 2.42
CA GLY A 102 -4.41 -26.48 1.82
C GLY A 102 -4.31 -26.51 0.28
N GLN A 103 -4.98 -27.45 -0.37
CA GLN A 103 -5.08 -27.44 -1.83
C GLN A 103 -5.94 -26.27 -2.30
N THR A 104 -5.58 -25.63 -3.38
CA THR A 104 -6.24 -24.42 -3.89
C THR A 104 -6.89 -24.66 -5.26
N ALA A 105 -7.96 -23.91 -5.52
CA ALA A 105 -8.66 -23.90 -6.81
C ALA A 105 -9.33 -22.54 -7.04
N PRO A 106 -9.73 -22.23 -8.28
CA PRO A 106 -10.48 -21.02 -8.56
C PRO A 106 -11.71 -20.88 -7.67
N ARG A 107 -12.07 -19.64 -7.34
CA ARG A 107 -13.19 -19.34 -6.47
C ARG A 107 -14.49 -20.01 -6.92
N GLY A 108 -15.17 -20.66 -5.98
CA GLY A 108 -16.45 -21.34 -6.24
C GLY A 108 -16.31 -22.76 -6.84
N THR A 109 -15.11 -23.32 -6.91
CA THR A 109 -14.90 -24.72 -7.35
C THR A 109 -15.53 -25.68 -6.34
N PRO A 110 -16.39 -26.63 -6.79
CA PRO A 110 -16.95 -27.65 -5.91
C PRO A 110 -15.85 -28.45 -5.20
N GLY A 111 -16.01 -28.69 -3.90
CA GLY A 111 -15.00 -29.39 -3.09
C GLY A 111 -13.97 -28.50 -2.42
N PHE A 112 -14.00 -27.18 -2.68
CA PHE A 112 -13.12 -26.17 -2.10
C PHE A 112 -13.94 -25.15 -1.29
N PRO A 113 -14.40 -25.51 -0.07
CA PRO A 113 -15.38 -24.70 0.67
C PRO A 113 -14.77 -23.52 1.44
N LEU A 114 -13.44 -23.44 1.58
CA LEU A 114 -12.77 -22.43 2.38
C LEU A 114 -12.20 -21.30 1.49
N GLY A 115 -11.99 -20.12 2.08
CA GLY A 115 -11.47 -18.96 1.36
C GLY A 115 -12.43 -18.36 0.30
N PRO A 116 -11.95 -17.43 -0.54
CA PRO A 116 -10.69 -16.71 -0.36
C PRO A 116 -10.71 -15.82 0.89
N TYR A 117 -9.56 -15.60 1.49
CA TYR A 117 -9.36 -14.77 2.69
C TYR A 117 -9.01 -13.33 2.33
N LEU A 118 -8.38 -13.16 1.19
CA LEU A 118 -7.96 -11.88 0.63
C LEU A 118 -8.51 -11.73 -0.80
N SER A 119 -8.78 -10.51 -1.21
CA SER A 119 -9.07 -10.23 -2.63
C SER A 119 -7.80 -10.27 -3.46
N ASN A 120 -6.69 -9.80 -2.90
CA ASN A 120 -5.34 -9.77 -3.45
C ASN A 120 -4.36 -9.49 -2.30
N ILE A 121 -3.07 -9.75 -2.52
CA ILE A 121 -2.04 -9.27 -1.60
C ILE A 121 -1.99 -7.73 -1.71
N PRO A 122 -2.18 -7.00 -0.60
CA PRO A 122 -2.18 -5.55 -0.65
C PRO A 122 -0.76 -5.03 -0.96
N PRO A 123 -0.61 -4.01 -1.81
CA PRO A 123 0.70 -3.43 -2.06
C PRO A 123 1.21 -2.66 -0.83
N ASN A 124 2.50 -2.74 -0.59
CA ASN A 124 3.15 -1.87 0.37
C ASN A 124 3.13 -0.41 -0.15
N PRO A 125 2.61 0.57 0.62
CA PRO A 125 2.42 1.93 0.14
C PRO A 125 3.72 2.70 -0.13
N PHE A 126 4.87 2.22 0.37
CA PHE A 126 6.16 2.88 0.20
C PHE A 126 6.86 2.44 -1.08
N ASN A 127 7.03 1.14 -1.31
CA ASN A 127 7.70 0.61 -2.51
C ASN A 127 6.73 0.17 -3.63
N LYS A 128 5.42 0.13 -3.38
CA LYS A 128 4.33 -0.27 -4.31
C LYS A 128 4.33 -1.74 -4.70
N LEU A 129 5.16 -2.57 -4.09
CA LEU A 129 5.22 -3.99 -4.36
C LEU A 129 4.16 -4.75 -3.55
N ALA A 130 3.58 -5.79 -4.16
CA ALA A 130 2.66 -6.73 -3.52
C ALA A 130 3.28 -8.13 -3.39
N THR A 131 4.55 -8.27 -3.72
CA THR A 131 5.31 -9.52 -3.59
C THR A 131 5.61 -9.82 -2.12
N VAL A 132 5.76 -11.10 -1.82
CA VAL A 132 6.03 -11.58 -0.46
C VAL A 132 7.29 -12.44 -0.48
N GLU A 133 8.36 -11.97 0.12
CA GLU A 133 9.51 -12.82 0.38
C GLU A 133 9.13 -13.86 1.43
N ILE A 134 9.23 -15.14 1.08
CA ILE A 134 8.96 -16.24 2.00
C ILE A 134 10.27 -16.77 2.55
N LEU A 135 10.43 -16.63 3.85
CA LEU A 135 11.61 -17.15 4.56
C LEU A 135 11.45 -18.63 4.84
N ALA A 136 12.54 -19.39 4.63
CA ALA A 136 12.59 -20.78 5.05
C ALA A 136 12.47 -20.88 6.59
N ASP A 137 12.02 -22.02 7.09
CA ASP A 137 11.68 -22.22 8.50
C ASP A 137 12.86 -21.97 9.45
N ASN A 138 14.08 -22.28 9.01
CA ASN A 138 15.32 -22.05 9.76
C ASN A 138 15.99 -20.70 9.48
N ALA A 139 15.49 -19.90 8.54
CA ALA A 139 16.04 -18.60 8.23
C ALA A 139 15.69 -17.57 9.30
N ALA A 140 16.61 -16.67 9.58
CA ALA A 140 16.34 -15.49 10.39
C ALA A 140 15.75 -14.37 9.50
N PHE A 141 14.96 -13.48 10.10
CA PHE A 141 14.58 -12.25 9.41
C PHE A 141 15.80 -11.39 9.10
N PRO A 142 15.86 -10.71 7.96
CA PRO A 142 16.87 -9.71 7.68
C PRO A 142 16.97 -8.67 8.80
N ALA A 143 18.12 -8.01 8.92
CA ALA A 143 18.30 -6.98 9.93
C ALA A 143 17.47 -5.72 9.67
N ASP A 144 17.09 -5.47 8.40
CA ASP A 144 16.27 -4.34 7.96
C ASP A 144 15.55 -4.69 6.64
N GLY A 145 14.54 -3.90 6.27
CA GLY A 145 13.91 -3.97 4.95
C GLY A 145 14.80 -3.31 3.89
N ASP A 146 14.77 -3.85 2.68
CA ASP A 146 15.58 -3.37 1.55
C ASP A 146 14.75 -2.92 0.34
N ASP A 147 13.42 -2.87 0.49
CA ASP A 147 12.45 -2.50 -0.56
C ASP A 147 12.42 -3.44 -1.78
N SER A 148 12.99 -4.65 -1.68
CA SER A 148 13.00 -5.64 -2.78
C SER A 148 11.64 -6.33 -2.96
N HIS A 149 10.87 -6.46 -1.88
CA HIS A 149 9.53 -7.03 -1.85
C HIS A 149 8.54 -6.07 -1.16
N GLY A 150 7.25 -6.36 -1.21
CA GLY A 150 6.26 -5.63 -0.41
C GLY A 150 6.31 -6.05 1.05
N TRP A 151 6.48 -7.34 1.29
CA TRP A 151 6.37 -7.99 2.59
C TRP A 151 7.40 -9.10 2.73
N ILE A 152 7.80 -9.38 3.97
CA ILE A 152 8.63 -10.55 4.32
C ILE A 152 7.81 -11.39 5.29
N CYS A 153 7.59 -12.66 4.97
CA CYS A 153 6.81 -13.58 5.78
C CYS A 153 7.63 -14.83 6.15
N LYS A 154 7.51 -15.25 7.39
CA LYS A 154 8.01 -16.55 7.86
C LYS A 154 6.83 -17.44 8.25
N PRO A 155 6.38 -18.35 7.38
CA PRO A 155 5.23 -19.23 7.63
C PRO A 155 5.32 -20.01 8.93
N ALA A 156 6.47 -20.58 9.26
CA ALA A 156 6.67 -21.38 10.46
C ALA A 156 6.33 -20.65 11.77
N THR A 157 6.47 -19.33 11.82
CA THR A 157 6.13 -18.50 12.99
C THR A 157 4.86 -17.70 12.82
N GLY A 158 4.32 -17.63 11.59
CA GLY A 158 3.20 -16.76 11.24
C GLY A 158 3.55 -15.27 11.27
N GLU A 159 4.83 -14.92 11.38
CA GLU A 159 5.27 -13.53 11.44
C GLU A 159 5.39 -12.94 10.04
N ILE A 160 4.87 -11.73 9.89
CA ILE A 160 4.98 -10.96 8.65
C ILE A 160 5.35 -9.52 8.97
N ARG A 161 6.29 -8.97 8.18
CA ARG A 161 6.82 -7.60 8.29
C ARG A 161 6.73 -6.86 6.96
N PRO A 162 6.65 -5.52 6.97
CA PRO A 162 6.87 -4.74 5.75
C PRO A 162 8.34 -4.86 5.31
N ASP A 163 8.56 -5.06 4.03
CA ASP A 163 9.91 -4.89 3.46
C ASP A 163 10.08 -3.44 3.02
N SER A 164 10.33 -2.58 3.98
CA SER A 164 10.47 -1.14 3.74
C SER A 164 11.63 -0.57 4.54
N ALA A 165 12.56 0.02 3.81
CA ALA A 165 13.59 0.86 4.40
C ALA A 165 13.03 2.16 4.95
N GLY A 166 13.75 2.80 5.87
CA GLY A 166 13.41 4.11 6.42
C GLY A 166 12.63 4.08 7.72
N ILE A 167 12.27 5.28 8.17
CA ILE A 167 11.61 5.53 9.46
C ILE A 167 10.33 6.32 9.28
N ASP A 168 9.41 6.17 10.21
CA ASP A 168 8.18 6.93 10.29
C ASP A 168 8.38 8.35 10.86
N THR A 169 7.29 9.09 10.96
CA THR A 169 7.28 10.47 11.48
C THR A 169 7.65 10.59 12.95
N VAL A 170 7.75 9.45 13.69
CA VAL A 170 8.17 9.42 15.10
C VAL A 170 9.52 8.73 15.33
N GLY A 171 10.19 8.32 14.25
CA GLY A 171 11.53 7.73 14.29
C GLY A 171 11.57 6.20 14.43
N ARG A 172 10.42 5.50 14.30
CA ARG A 172 10.37 4.04 14.28
C ARG A 172 10.60 3.52 12.85
N ARG A 173 11.40 2.48 12.68
CA ARG A 173 11.60 1.84 11.37
C ARG A 173 10.29 1.22 10.87
N TYR A 174 9.98 1.38 9.59
CA TYR A 174 8.80 0.73 8.97
C TYR A 174 8.88 -0.80 9.08
N TYR A 175 10.08 -1.34 8.98
CA TYR A 175 10.37 -2.76 9.12
C TYR A 175 9.95 -3.35 10.49
N ASP A 176 9.92 -2.54 11.53
CA ASP A 176 9.59 -2.93 12.91
C ASP A 176 8.11 -2.76 13.26
N TYR A 177 7.26 -2.47 12.28
CA TYR A 177 5.81 -2.38 12.48
C TYR A 177 5.18 -3.79 12.65
#